data_c2e24bad6cd0305d079af0665efbffaf
#
_entry.id   c2e24bad6cd0305d079af0665efbffaf
#
_cell.length_a   1.000
_cell.length_b   1.000
_cell.length_c   1.000
_cell.angle_alpha   90.00
_cell.angle_beta   90.00
_cell.angle_gamma   90.00
#
_symmetry.space_group_name_H-M   'P 1'
#
loop_
_entity.id
_entity.type
_entity.pdbx_description
1 polymer ?
#
loop_
_entity_poly.entity_id
_entity_poly.type
_entity_poly.pdbx_seq_one_letter_code
_entity_poly.pdbx_strand_id
1 'polypeptide(L)'
;DLLAAKGRNGLLDTVPDGFPPGSEIANLSVLGYDIPHVYEGRGVLEAASMGVDILPGEMAMRCNLVCIEGELLKNHSAGHISTAEAKELIAFLNEKLGDETISFYPGVSYRHLLKMKGGNKNILCTPPHDIPEKPFRPSLIKPIDEPSKATADRLNDLIFASQRLLENHPINRKRKAEGKDPANSIWPWSPGYRPAMKPLKDMF
;
A
#
# COMPACT_ATOMS: atom_id res chain seq x y z
N ASP A 1 32.14 -2.65 28.22
CA ASP A 1 31.13 -1.67 27.82
C ASP A 1 30.35 -1.18 29.06
N LEU A 2 30.40 0.14 29.33
CA LEU A 2 29.85 0.74 30.57
C LEU A 2 28.33 0.59 30.66
N LEU A 3 27.63 0.73 29.53
CA LEU A 3 26.16 0.59 29.48
C LEU A 3 25.71 -0.85 29.76
N ALA A 4 26.41 -1.83 29.20
CA ALA A 4 26.13 -3.23 29.46
C ALA A 4 26.45 -3.63 30.93
N ALA A 5 27.51 -3.08 31.51
CA ALA A 5 27.93 -3.41 32.88
C ALA A 5 27.14 -2.69 33.97
N LYS A 6 26.69 -1.45 33.73
CA LYS A 6 26.01 -0.58 34.72
C LYS A 6 24.54 -0.29 34.39
N GLY A 7 24.09 -0.61 33.18
CA GLY A 7 22.72 -0.43 32.74
C GLY A 7 21.79 -1.50 33.31
N ARG A 8 20.49 -1.26 33.17
CA ARG A 8 19.46 -2.26 33.40
C ARG A 8 18.96 -2.77 32.05
N ASN A 9 18.89 -4.07 31.89
CA ASN A 9 18.40 -4.72 30.69
C ASN A 9 17.01 -5.32 30.94
N GLY A 10 16.19 -5.34 29.91
CA GLY A 10 14.86 -5.95 29.93
C GLY A 10 14.39 -6.30 28.52
N LEU A 11 13.29 -7.02 28.44
CA LEU A 11 12.57 -7.26 27.20
C LEU A 11 11.50 -6.17 27.04
N LEU A 12 11.39 -5.63 25.84
CA LEU A 12 10.35 -4.69 25.44
C LEU A 12 9.50 -5.37 24.37
N ASP A 13 8.22 -5.57 24.65
CA ASP A 13 7.26 -5.97 23.62
C ASP A 13 6.87 -4.74 22.81
N THR A 14 7.26 -4.75 21.53
CA THR A 14 7.05 -3.63 20.62
C THR A 14 5.88 -3.83 19.67
N VAL A 15 5.25 -5.01 19.66
CA VAL A 15 4.10 -5.33 18.83
C VAL A 15 2.96 -5.78 19.73
N PRO A 16 1.96 -4.92 20.01
CA PRO A 16 0.82 -5.30 20.85
C PRO A 16 0.07 -6.52 20.31
N ASP A 17 -0.54 -7.29 21.22
CA ASP A 17 -1.37 -8.43 20.87
C ASP A 17 -2.44 -8.08 19.83
N GLY A 18 -2.62 -8.96 18.86
CA GLY A 18 -3.59 -8.79 17.77
C GLY A 18 -3.09 -7.99 16.57
N PHE A 19 -1.87 -7.43 16.62
CA PHE A 19 -1.25 -6.75 15.49
C PHE A 19 -0.24 -7.64 14.77
N PRO A 20 -0.15 -7.55 13.42
CA PRO A 20 0.85 -8.29 12.68
C PRO A 20 2.26 -7.74 12.98
N PRO A 21 3.29 -8.59 13.00
CA PRO A 21 4.66 -8.14 13.18
C PRO A 21 5.09 -7.28 11.98
N GLY A 22 5.25 -5.98 12.24
CA GLY A 22 5.64 -5.00 11.23
C GLY A 22 6.53 -3.91 11.83
N SER A 23 7.54 -3.48 11.07
CA SER A 23 8.45 -2.44 11.52
C SER A 23 7.75 -1.11 11.81
N GLU A 24 6.69 -0.79 11.08
CA GLU A 24 5.89 0.43 11.33
C GLU A 24 5.19 0.38 12.69
N ILE A 25 4.63 -0.77 13.08
CA ILE A 25 3.98 -0.96 14.37
C ILE A 25 5.02 -0.90 15.49
N ALA A 26 6.11 -1.66 15.36
CA ALA A 26 7.17 -1.67 16.34
C ALA A 26 7.81 -0.28 16.54
N ASN A 27 8.08 0.45 15.46
CA ASN A 27 8.66 1.79 15.53
C ASN A 27 7.71 2.78 16.22
N LEU A 28 6.42 2.79 15.86
CA LEU A 28 5.44 3.65 16.51
C LEU A 28 5.30 3.32 18.00
N SER A 29 5.29 2.04 18.35
CA SER A 29 5.23 1.60 19.75
C SER A 29 6.46 2.06 20.55
N VAL A 30 7.67 1.90 20.00
CA VAL A 30 8.91 2.38 20.63
C VAL A 30 8.90 3.90 20.81
N LEU A 31 8.28 4.65 19.89
CA LEU A 31 8.10 6.09 19.96
C LEU A 31 6.99 6.53 20.92
N GLY A 32 6.34 5.60 21.62
CA GLY A 32 5.35 5.89 22.66
C GLY A 32 3.92 6.11 22.13
N TYR A 33 3.63 5.73 20.90
CA TYR A 33 2.26 5.79 20.40
C TYR A 33 1.43 4.60 20.87
N ASP A 34 0.17 4.85 21.23
CA ASP A 34 -0.82 3.83 21.58
C ASP A 34 -1.37 3.20 20.29
N ILE A 35 -0.73 2.12 19.86
CA ILE A 35 -0.99 1.46 18.58
C ILE A 35 -2.47 1.11 18.37
N PRO A 36 -3.18 0.48 19.32
CA PRO A 36 -4.61 0.17 19.17
C PRO A 36 -5.49 1.36 18.83
N HIS A 37 -5.11 2.56 19.26
CA HIS A 37 -5.90 3.78 19.07
C HIS A 37 -5.46 4.64 17.90
N VAL A 38 -4.22 4.51 17.44
CA VAL A 38 -3.68 5.42 16.43
C VAL A 38 -3.29 4.74 15.12
N TYR A 39 -3.08 3.42 15.10
CA TYR A 39 -2.66 2.74 13.89
C TYR A 39 -3.85 2.47 12.96
N GLU A 40 -3.83 3.09 11.80
CA GLU A 40 -4.89 2.99 10.80
C GLU A 40 -4.48 2.18 9.55
N GLY A 41 -3.22 1.78 9.46
CA GLY A 41 -2.69 1.04 8.32
C GLY A 41 -1.52 1.74 7.64
N ARG A 42 -0.85 1.04 6.73
CA ARG A 42 0.34 1.55 6.02
C ARG A 42 0.01 2.65 5.01
N GLY A 43 -1.19 2.63 4.42
CA GLY A 43 -1.57 3.62 3.41
C GLY A 43 -1.48 5.05 3.92
N VAL A 44 -1.94 5.30 5.15
CA VAL A 44 -1.93 6.65 5.73
C VAL A 44 -0.54 7.10 6.18
N LEU A 45 0.32 6.18 6.59
CA LEU A 45 1.73 6.48 6.90
C LEU A 45 2.49 6.85 5.63
N GLU A 46 2.23 6.14 4.55
CA GLU A 46 2.79 6.46 3.22
C GLU A 46 2.30 7.83 2.74
N ALA A 47 0.98 8.12 2.88
CA ALA A 47 0.41 9.43 2.55
C ALA A 47 1.12 10.56 3.30
N ALA A 48 1.29 10.42 4.62
CA ALA A 48 2.01 11.39 5.44
C ALA A 48 3.46 11.59 4.97
N SER A 49 4.17 10.49 4.66
CA SER A 49 5.53 10.53 4.13
C SER A 49 5.64 11.25 2.77
N MET A 50 4.60 11.17 1.96
CA MET A 50 4.52 11.79 0.63
C MET A 50 3.96 13.22 0.67
N GLY A 51 3.57 13.73 1.84
CA GLY A 51 2.90 15.03 1.98
C GLY A 51 1.49 15.07 1.40
N VAL A 52 0.83 13.92 1.30
CA VAL A 52 -0.55 13.82 0.81
C VAL A 52 -1.51 13.85 1.98
N ASP A 53 -2.31 14.91 2.05
CA ASP A 53 -3.34 15.05 3.07
C ASP A 53 -4.50 14.07 2.84
N ILE A 54 -4.95 13.45 3.94
CA ILE A 54 -6.14 12.62 3.97
C ILE A 54 -7.21 13.37 4.76
N LEU A 55 -8.25 13.79 4.06
CA LEU A 55 -9.36 14.54 4.64
C LEU A 55 -10.40 13.61 5.27
N PRO A 56 -11.30 14.13 6.13
CA PRO A 56 -12.42 13.34 6.62
C PRO A 56 -13.24 12.74 5.47
N GLY A 57 -13.54 11.45 5.56
CA GLY A 57 -14.23 10.71 4.49
C GLY A 57 -13.33 10.21 3.35
N GLU A 58 -12.03 10.42 3.44
CA GLU A 58 -11.04 9.86 2.50
C GLU A 58 -10.30 8.68 3.14
N MET A 59 -10.06 7.66 2.33
CA MET A 59 -9.27 6.47 2.66
C MET A 59 -7.99 6.47 1.83
N ALA A 60 -6.88 6.15 2.45
CA ALA A 60 -5.60 5.95 1.76
C ALA A 60 -5.16 4.49 1.80
N MET A 61 -4.57 4.01 0.72
CA MET A 61 -4.04 2.66 0.60
C MET A 61 -2.65 2.69 -0.03
N ARG A 62 -1.76 1.82 0.42
CA ARG A 62 -0.59 1.50 -0.41
C ARG A 62 -1.07 0.91 -1.73
N CYS A 63 -0.43 1.31 -2.80
CA CYS A 63 -0.75 0.83 -4.14
C CYS A 63 0.56 0.41 -4.82
N ASN A 64 0.84 -0.89 -4.83
CA ASN A 64 2.03 -1.38 -5.52
C ASN A 64 1.77 -1.47 -7.03
N LEU A 65 2.80 -1.19 -7.84
CA LEU A 65 2.90 -1.73 -9.18
C LEU A 65 3.49 -3.14 -9.09
N VAL A 66 2.78 -4.11 -9.65
CA VAL A 66 3.15 -5.53 -9.62
C VAL A 66 3.24 -6.11 -11.02
N CYS A 67 3.90 -7.26 -11.16
CA CYS A 67 3.90 -8.06 -12.39
C CYS A 67 2.93 -9.23 -12.23
N ILE A 68 1.92 -9.27 -13.09
CA ILE A 68 1.02 -10.41 -13.28
C ILE A 68 1.44 -11.14 -14.56
N GLU A 69 1.61 -12.46 -14.48
CA GLU A 69 1.90 -13.33 -15.61
C GLU A 69 0.91 -14.49 -15.63
N GLY A 70 0.05 -14.52 -16.62
CA GLY A 70 -1.11 -15.44 -16.63
C GLY A 70 -2.00 -15.21 -15.42
N GLU A 71 -2.20 -16.24 -14.61
CA GLU A 71 -3.01 -16.16 -13.37
C GLU A 71 -2.17 -15.92 -12.11
N LEU A 72 -0.84 -15.71 -12.24
CA LEU A 72 0.06 -15.59 -11.10
C LEU A 72 0.48 -14.15 -10.84
N LEU A 73 0.56 -13.77 -9.57
CA LEU A 73 1.31 -12.60 -9.16
C LEU A 73 2.79 -12.97 -9.15
N LYS A 74 3.46 -12.78 -10.30
CA LYS A 74 4.86 -13.18 -10.50
C LYS A 74 5.82 -12.40 -9.62
N ASN A 75 5.62 -11.08 -9.53
CA ASN A 75 6.55 -10.22 -8.83
C ASN A 75 5.84 -9.03 -8.19
N HIS A 76 5.94 -8.91 -6.87
CA HIS A 76 5.30 -7.85 -6.06
C HIS A 76 5.93 -6.47 -6.22
N SER A 77 7.10 -6.38 -6.85
CA SER A 77 7.85 -5.14 -7.09
C SER A 77 8.03 -4.79 -8.57
N ALA A 78 7.32 -5.51 -9.47
CA ALA A 78 7.49 -5.39 -10.91
C ALA A 78 8.97 -5.42 -11.34
N GLY A 79 9.74 -6.38 -10.79
CA GLY A 79 11.18 -6.50 -11.07
C GLY A 79 11.98 -5.27 -10.63
N HIS A 80 11.64 -4.70 -9.47
CA HIS A 80 12.25 -3.48 -8.93
C HIS A 80 12.23 -2.32 -9.95
N ILE A 81 11.04 -2.04 -10.50
CA ILE A 81 10.85 -0.94 -11.45
C ILE A 81 11.48 0.36 -10.95
N SER A 82 12.11 1.11 -11.85
CA SER A 82 12.71 2.41 -11.50
C SER A 82 11.63 3.43 -11.12
N THR A 83 11.98 4.37 -10.24
CA THR A 83 11.06 5.44 -9.84
C THR A 83 10.62 6.30 -11.03
N ALA A 84 11.49 6.51 -12.02
CA ALA A 84 11.17 7.28 -13.21
C ALA A 84 10.07 6.60 -14.05
N GLU A 85 10.27 5.32 -14.42
CA GLU A 85 9.27 4.54 -15.16
C GLU A 85 7.94 4.44 -14.39
N ALA A 86 8.01 4.19 -13.09
CA ALA A 86 6.83 4.05 -12.25
C ALA A 86 6.02 5.35 -12.13
N LYS A 87 6.68 6.52 -12.05
CA LYS A 87 6.01 7.83 -12.06
C LYS A 87 5.19 8.05 -13.33
N GLU A 88 5.74 7.69 -14.49
CA GLU A 88 5.03 7.80 -15.76
C GLU A 88 3.80 6.89 -15.81
N LEU A 89 3.95 5.62 -15.36
CA LEU A 89 2.83 4.66 -15.31
C LEU A 89 1.73 5.12 -14.34
N ILE A 90 2.08 5.63 -13.17
CA ILE A 90 1.10 6.11 -12.20
C ILE A 90 0.41 7.41 -12.68
N ALA A 91 1.14 8.32 -13.31
CA ALA A 91 0.54 9.49 -13.92
C ALA A 91 -0.46 9.11 -15.03
N PHE A 92 -0.10 8.16 -15.88
CA PHE A 92 -0.99 7.60 -16.90
C PHE A 92 -2.23 6.95 -16.30
N LEU A 93 -2.07 6.14 -15.24
CA LEU A 93 -3.21 5.53 -14.55
C LEU A 93 -4.11 6.58 -13.88
N ASN A 94 -3.52 7.63 -13.29
CA ASN A 94 -4.31 8.72 -12.71
C ASN A 94 -5.10 9.50 -13.77
N GLU A 95 -4.56 9.69 -14.98
CA GLU A 95 -5.27 10.29 -16.12
C GLU A 95 -6.45 9.41 -16.59
N LYS A 96 -6.26 8.07 -16.62
CA LYS A 96 -7.23 7.14 -17.22
C LYS A 96 -8.26 6.57 -16.25
N LEU A 97 -7.91 6.44 -14.97
CA LEU A 97 -8.72 5.79 -13.93
C LEU A 97 -9.05 6.71 -12.76
N GLY A 98 -8.32 7.83 -12.64
CA GLY A 98 -8.61 8.85 -11.63
C GLY A 98 -9.91 9.58 -11.94
N ASP A 99 -10.64 9.93 -10.88
CA ASP A 99 -11.89 10.69 -10.94
C ASP A 99 -12.06 11.53 -9.67
N GLU A 100 -13.24 12.07 -9.41
CA GLU A 100 -13.55 12.87 -8.23
C GLU A 100 -13.41 12.09 -6.91
N THR A 101 -13.37 10.75 -6.99
CA THR A 101 -13.28 9.83 -5.85
C THR A 101 -11.98 9.07 -5.76
N ILE A 102 -11.28 8.88 -6.86
CA ILE A 102 -10.04 8.10 -6.98
C ILE A 102 -8.89 8.98 -7.44
N SER A 103 -7.77 8.92 -6.71
CA SER A 103 -6.53 9.57 -7.09
C SER A 103 -5.33 8.67 -6.82
N PHE A 104 -4.38 8.66 -7.77
CA PHE A 104 -3.12 7.93 -7.65
C PHE A 104 -1.96 8.90 -7.47
N TYR A 105 -1.08 8.61 -6.53
CA TYR A 105 0.10 9.43 -6.24
C TYR A 105 1.36 8.61 -6.41
N PRO A 106 2.31 9.06 -7.24
CA PRO A 106 3.57 8.34 -7.46
C PRO A 106 4.49 8.46 -6.25
N GLY A 107 4.96 7.32 -5.77
CA GLY A 107 5.96 7.20 -4.72
C GLY A 107 7.32 6.74 -5.27
N VAL A 108 8.00 5.86 -4.53
CA VAL A 108 9.34 5.37 -4.86
C VAL A 108 9.29 3.95 -5.41
N SER A 109 9.92 3.71 -6.57
CA SER A 109 9.97 2.40 -7.22
C SER A 109 8.56 1.85 -7.44
N TYR A 110 8.25 0.68 -6.95
CA TYR A 110 6.95 0.01 -7.08
C TYR A 110 5.90 0.46 -6.04
N ARG A 111 6.25 1.33 -5.09
CA ARG A 111 5.39 1.74 -3.96
C ARG A 111 4.75 3.09 -4.25
N HIS A 112 3.44 3.10 -4.33
CA HIS A 112 2.61 4.28 -4.62
C HIS A 112 1.45 4.36 -3.66
N LEU A 113 0.66 5.42 -3.77
CA LEU A 113 -0.53 5.65 -2.96
C LEU A 113 -1.77 5.71 -3.86
N LEU A 114 -2.83 5.09 -3.40
CA LEU A 114 -4.19 5.28 -3.89
C LEU A 114 -4.99 5.96 -2.80
N LYS A 115 -5.67 7.06 -3.13
CA LYS A 115 -6.62 7.76 -2.27
C LYS A 115 -8.03 7.58 -2.82
N MET A 116 -8.98 7.23 -1.96
CA MET A 116 -10.37 7.01 -2.31
C MET A 116 -11.29 7.81 -1.38
N LYS A 117 -12.11 8.69 -1.95
CA LYS A 117 -13.15 9.41 -1.22
C LYS A 117 -14.37 8.49 -1.04
N GLY A 118 -14.92 8.46 0.17
CA GLY A 118 -16.06 7.62 0.49
C GLY A 118 -15.78 6.11 0.58
N GLY A 119 -14.48 5.70 0.55
CA GLY A 119 -14.10 4.29 0.70
C GLY A 119 -14.33 3.78 2.12
N ASN A 120 -14.74 2.51 2.22
CA ASN A 120 -14.87 1.80 3.49
C ASN A 120 -13.65 0.89 3.71
N LYS A 121 -12.88 1.15 4.79
CA LYS A 121 -11.66 0.37 5.12
C LYS A 121 -11.91 -1.04 5.63
N ASN A 122 -13.17 -1.40 5.88
CA ASN A 122 -13.54 -2.74 6.39
C ASN A 122 -13.50 -3.80 5.27
N ILE A 123 -12.35 -3.87 4.62
CA ILE A 123 -12.04 -4.78 3.52
C ILE A 123 -10.81 -5.62 3.85
N LEU A 124 -10.83 -6.88 3.41
CA LEU A 124 -9.68 -7.78 3.53
C LEU A 124 -8.78 -7.63 2.32
N CYS A 125 -7.55 -7.20 2.55
CA CYS A 125 -6.52 -7.06 1.53
C CYS A 125 -5.34 -7.98 1.82
N THR A 126 -4.83 -8.66 0.81
CA THR A 126 -3.62 -9.48 0.92
C THR A 126 -2.40 -8.65 0.49
N PRO A 127 -1.35 -8.51 1.32
CA PRO A 127 -0.11 -7.89 0.89
C PRO A 127 0.51 -8.65 -0.30
N PRO A 128 0.95 -7.98 -1.37
CA PRO A 128 1.41 -8.68 -2.58
C PRO A 128 2.71 -9.48 -2.37
N HIS A 129 3.50 -9.15 -1.34
CA HIS A 129 4.71 -9.89 -0.99
C HIS A 129 4.44 -11.20 -0.22
N ASP A 130 3.21 -11.46 0.20
CA ASP A 130 2.80 -12.72 0.84
C ASP A 130 2.35 -13.78 -0.17
N ILE A 131 2.16 -13.37 -1.43
CA ILE A 131 1.66 -14.23 -2.51
C ILE A 131 2.56 -14.25 -3.76
N PRO A 132 3.91 -14.23 -3.64
CA PRO A 132 4.77 -14.33 -4.81
C PRO A 132 4.54 -15.68 -5.52
N GLU A 133 4.43 -15.64 -6.84
CA GLU A 133 4.24 -16.81 -7.71
C GLU A 133 2.96 -17.62 -7.41
N LYS A 134 1.99 -17.02 -6.72
CA LYS A 134 0.69 -17.64 -6.42
C LYS A 134 -0.42 -17.07 -7.30
N PRO A 135 -1.51 -17.83 -7.49
CA PRO A 135 -2.70 -17.29 -8.15
C PRO A 135 -3.21 -16.02 -7.45
N PHE A 136 -3.38 -14.94 -8.22
CA PHE A 136 -3.76 -13.64 -7.65
C PHE A 136 -5.27 -13.52 -7.39
N ARG A 137 -6.12 -14.20 -8.18
CA ARG A 137 -7.57 -14.07 -8.06
C ARG A 137 -8.14 -14.42 -6.68
N PRO A 138 -7.69 -15.48 -5.99
CA PRO A 138 -8.16 -15.77 -4.62
C PRO A 138 -7.81 -14.69 -3.60
N SER A 139 -6.80 -13.86 -3.90
CA SER A 139 -6.28 -12.80 -3.04
C SER A 139 -6.80 -11.40 -3.41
N LEU A 140 -7.75 -11.31 -4.35
CA LEU A 140 -8.47 -10.08 -4.61
C LEU A 140 -9.16 -9.55 -3.35
N ILE A 141 -9.41 -8.25 -3.32
CA ILE A 141 -9.99 -7.57 -2.17
C ILE A 141 -11.39 -8.11 -1.89
N LYS A 142 -11.66 -8.44 -0.63
CA LYS A 142 -12.94 -8.99 -0.18
C LYS A 142 -13.60 -8.05 0.83
N PRO A 143 -14.92 -7.86 0.76
CA PRO A 143 -15.63 -7.14 1.80
C PRO A 143 -15.66 -7.97 3.10
N ILE A 144 -15.56 -7.30 4.26
CA ILE A 144 -15.76 -7.92 5.57
C ILE A 144 -17.23 -7.82 5.97
N ASP A 145 -17.92 -6.76 5.50
CA ASP A 145 -19.34 -6.52 5.74
C ASP A 145 -20.03 -6.01 4.46
N GLU A 146 -21.35 -5.96 4.47
CA GLU A 146 -22.13 -5.48 3.32
C GLU A 146 -21.83 -4.01 2.95
N PRO A 147 -21.67 -3.06 3.88
CA PRO A 147 -21.31 -1.68 3.54
C PRO A 147 -19.95 -1.52 2.83
N SER A 148 -19.02 -2.46 3.02
CA SER A 148 -17.69 -2.42 2.38
C SER A 148 -17.66 -3.05 0.98
N LYS A 149 -18.74 -3.71 0.56
CA LYS A 149 -18.81 -4.42 -0.71
C LYS A 149 -18.52 -3.52 -1.92
N ALA A 150 -19.17 -2.35 -1.98
CA ALA A 150 -18.97 -1.42 -3.09
C ALA A 150 -17.50 -0.95 -3.19
N THR A 151 -16.82 -0.78 -2.05
CA THR A 151 -15.40 -0.43 -2.02
C THR A 151 -14.53 -1.56 -2.54
N ALA A 152 -14.78 -2.80 -2.11
CA ALA A 152 -14.03 -3.97 -2.58
C ALA A 152 -14.21 -4.19 -4.08
N ASP A 153 -15.44 -4.12 -4.57
CA ASP A 153 -15.78 -4.27 -5.99
C ASP A 153 -15.06 -3.18 -6.82
N ARG A 154 -15.16 -1.91 -6.42
CA ARG A 154 -14.50 -0.79 -7.12
C ARG A 154 -12.98 -0.95 -7.20
N LEU A 155 -12.34 -1.36 -6.12
CA LEU A 155 -10.89 -1.57 -6.09
C LEU A 155 -10.46 -2.75 -6.97
N ASN A 156 -11.24 -3.83 -7.00
CA ASN A 156 -10.99 -4.94 -7.92
C ASN A 156 -11.17 -4.53 -9.38
N ASP A 157 -12.18 -3.73 -9.70
CA ASP A 157 -12.35 -3.15 -11.04
C ASP A 157 -11.14 -2.31 -11.47
N LEU A 158 -10.58 -1.51 -10.55
CA LEU A 158 -9.36 -0.74 -10.81
C LEU A 158 -8.14 -1.65 -11.06
N ILE A 159 -8.00 -2.76 -10.32
CA ILE A 159 -6.94 -3.76 -10.58
C ILE A 159 -7.06 -4.28 -12.02
N PHE A 160 -8.23 -4.77 -12.42
CA PHE A 160 -8.42 -5.30 -13.77
C PHE A 160 -8.35 -4.23 -14.86
N ALA A 161 -8.83 -3.02 -14.61
CA ALA A 161 -8.70 -1.91 -15.53
C ALA A 161 -7.23 -1.53 -15.76
N SER A 162 -6.44 -1.50 -14.69
CA SER A 162 -5.00 -1.22 -14.78
C SER A 162 -4.26 -2.26 -15.63
N GLN A 163 -4.62 -3.56 -15.51
CA GLN A 163 -4.03 -4.61 -16.33
C GLN A 163 -4.28 -4.36 -17.82
N ARG A 164 -5.52 -4.08 -18.20
CA ARG A 164 -5.87 -3.76 -19.60
C ARG A 164 -5.12 -2.56 -20.16
N LEU A 165 -4.96 -1.50 -19.35
CA LEU A 165 -4.30 -0.26 -19.77
C LEU A 165 -2.78 -0.42 -19.85
N LEU A 166 -2.18 -1.14 -18.90
CA LEU A 166 -0.73 -1.26 -18.76
C LEU A 166 -0.13 -2.36 -19.64
N GLU A 167 -0.92 -3.33 -20.11
CA GLU A 167 -0.43 -4.47 -20.91
C GLU A 167 0.42 -4.05 -22.10
N ASN A 168 -0.04 -3.05 -22.86
CA ASN A 168 0.61 -2.55 -24.05
C ASN A 168 1.25 -1.16 -23.87
N HIS A 169 1.40 -0.68 -22.64
CA HIS A 169 2.05 0.62 -22.41
C HIS A 169 3.51 0.60 -22.92
N PRO A 170 4.00 1.69 -23.57
CA PRO A 170 5.35 1.72 -24.14
C PRO A 170 6.46 1.30 -23.17
N ILE A 171 6.40 1.73 -21.91
CA ILE A 171 7.33 1.34 -20.86
C ILE A 171 7.34 -0.19 -20.68
N ASN A 172 6.16 -0.81 -20.58
CA ASN A 172 6.05 -2.26 -20.36
C ASN A 172 6.49 -3.06 -21.59
N ARG A 173 6.23 -2.56 -22.82
CA ARG A 173 6.76 -3.16 -24.04
C ARG A 173 8.30 -3.11 -24.06
N LYS A 174 8.88 -1.98 -23.68
CA LYS A 174 10.34 -1.83 -23.57
C LYS A 174 10.90 -2.79 -22.52
N ARG A 175 10.30 -2.83 -21.32
CA ARG A 175 10.73 -3.74 -20.26
C ARG A 175 10.69 -5.20 -20.68
N LYS A 176 9.61 -5.65 -21.32
CA LYS A 176 9.50 -7.01 -21.88
C LYS A 176 10.59 -7.28 -22.92
N ALA A 177 10.89 -6.34 -23.82
CA ALA A 177 11.94 -6.49 -24.81
C ALA A 177 13.36 -6.57 -24.19
N GLU A 178 13.56 -5.96 -23.03
CA GLU A 178 14.80 -6.03 -22.24
C GLU A 178 14.84 -7.23 -21.28
N GLY A 179 13.88 -8.16 -21.33
CA GLY A 179 13.79 -9.31 -20.43
C GLY A 179 13.46 -8.97 -18.99
N LYS A 180 12.90 -7.78 -18.75
CA LYS A 180 12.48 -7.32 -17.41
C LYS A 180 10.98 -7.58 -17.17
N ASP A 181 10.60 -7.82 -15.92
CA ASP A 181 9.20 -7.93 -15.55
C ASP A 181 8.46 -6.63 -15.83
N PRO A 182 7.32 -6.65 -16.54
CA PRO A 182 6.48 -5.47 -16.72
C PRO A 182 5.77 -5.09 -15.41
N ALA A 183 5.49 -3.81 -15.25
CA ALA A 183 4.61 -3.29 -14.20
C ALA A 183 3.19 -3.19 -14.76
N ASN A 184 2.50 -4.32 -14.87
CA ASN A 184 1.27 -4.44 -15.65
C ASN A 184 -0.01 -4.51 -14.81
N SER A 185 0.08 -4.33 -13.48
CA SER A 185 -1.10 -4.25 -12.62
C SER A 185 -0.81 -3.37 -11.41
N ILE A 186 -1.84 -2.69 -10.91
CA ILE A 186 -1.82 -2.14 -9.56
C ILE A 186 -2.24 -3.21 -8.56
N TRP A 187 -1.82 -3.01 -7.28
CA TRP A 187 -2.24 -3.84 -6.16
C TRP A 187 -2.45 -2.98 -4.92
N PRO A 188 -3.69 -2.48 -4.68
CA PRO A 188 -4.04 -1.73 -3.48
C PRO A 188 -4.12 -2.64 -2.26
N TRP A 189 -3.58 -2.17 -1.10
CA TRP A 189 -3.60 -2.91 0.16
C TRP A 189 -3.36 -2.01 1.36
N SER A 190 -3.63 -2.50 2.57
CA SER A 190 -3.46 -1.79 3.84
C SER A 190 -4.19 -0.43 3.87
N PRO A 191 -5.54 -0.44 3.77
CA PRO A 191 -6.36 0.76 3.84
C PRO A 191 -6.31 1.41 5.22
N GLY A 192 -6.54 2.71 5.27
CA GLY A 192 -6.72 3.45 6.51
C GLY A 192 -7.32 4.83 6.29
N TYR A 193 -7.91 5.38 7.35
CA TYR A 193 -8.35 6.76 7.42
C TYR A 193 -7.28 7.64 8.07
N ARG A 194 -7.46 8.95 8.08
CA ARG A 194 -6.57 9.85 8.80
C ARG A 194 -6.47 9.43 10.28
N PRO A 195 -5.27 9.07 10.77
CA PRO A 195 -5.12 8.65 12.16
C PRO A 195 -5.23 9.82 13.13
N ALA A 196 -5.71 9.55 14.33
CA ALA A 196 -5.71 10.51 15.44
C ALA A 196 -4.33 10.61 16.12
N MET A 197 -3.27 10.69 15.31
CA MET A 197 -1.89 10.78 15.78
C MET A 197 -1.47 12.24 16.02
N LYS A 198 -0.86 12.50 17.17
CA LYS A 198 -0.14 13.76 17.39
C LYS A 198 1.22 13.71 16.72
N PRO A 199 1.70 14.81 16.14
CA PRO A 199 3.09 14.89 15.69
C PRO A 199 4.06 14.62 16.85
N LEU A 200 5.17 13.91 16.57
CA LEU A 200 6.15 13.57 17.61
C LEU A 200 6.67 14.79 18.39
N LYS A 201 6.89 15.91 17.68
CA LYS A 201 7.29 17.20 18.28
C LYS A 201 6.28 17.78 19.28
N ASP A 202 5.04 17.30 19.28
CA ASP A 202 3.98 17.76 20.20
C ASP A 202 3.82 16.78 21.38
N MET A 203 4.61 15.70 21.38
CA MET A 203 4.64 14.68 22.45
C MET A 203 5.84 14.82 23.38
N PHE A 204 6.95 15.39 22.86
CA PHE A 204 8.24 15.52 23.58
C PHE A 204 8.83 16.91 23.44
#